data_15c561a4477bd63236be89903079d1a7
#
_entry.id   15c561a4477bd63236be89903079d1a7
#
_cell.length_a   1.000
_cell.length_b   1.000
_cell.length_c   1.000
_cell.angle_alpha   90.00
_cell.angle_beta   90.00
_cell.angle_gamma   90.00
#
_symmetry.space_group_name_H-M   'P 1'
#
loop_
_entity.id
_entity.type
_entity.pdbx_description
1 polymer ?
#
loop_
_entity_poly.entity_id
_entity_poly.type
_entity_poly.pdbx_seq_one_letter_code
_entity_poly.pdbx_strand_id
1 'polypeptide(L)'
;MKALHVLVYLLVLLFFSCTKIVVVEDISATKMIKANTSKEKDSHLILDLRSRELYQKGHLDFAINIPKEELSQRIDEIIDLKSRPIYIYARNADESFEAAQTLVNAGFETIFNVEGTEEYHYELVKFNTIRVFDIRHGVNSGNYFLIDYRTKSSYQQEHFKGAVNIPVGEIEPNLHLLPRDKNRPIVVYCNTGITSMWGAKELMDMGYTNVSVVLEGANSDIFVREMDLENVKED
;
A
#
# COMPACT_ATOMS: atom_id res chain seq x y z
N MET A 1 26.07 -5.40 28.85
CA MET A 1 26.06 -6.20 27.60
C MET A 1 24.87 -7.13 27.68
N LYS A 2 23.73 -6.76 27.06
CA LYS A 2 22.55 -7.64 26.99
C LYS A 2 22.73 -8.53 25.75
N ALA A 3 22.79 -9.84 25.95
CA ALA A 3 22.89 -10.82 24.89
C ALA A 3 21.57 -10.81 24.12
N LEU A 4 21.64 -10.53 22.83
CA LEU A 4 20.55 -10.59 21.89
C LEU A 4 20.26 -12.07 21.63
N HIS A 5 19.19 -12.59 22.24
CA HIS A 5 18.72 -13.92 21.93
C HIS A 5 17.88 -13.83 20.67
N VAL A 6 18.46 -14.20 19.54
CA VAL A 6 17.70 -14.49 18.32
C VAL A 6 17.01 -15.84 18.54
N LEU A 7 15.73 -15.80 18.89
CA LEU A 7 14.92 -17.01 19.06
C LEU A 7 14.36 -17.37 17.68
N VAL A 8 15.03 -18.31 17.00
CA VAL A 8 14.52 -18.91 15.76
C VAL A 8 13.54 -20.02 16.15
N TYR A 9 12.23 -19.77 16.04
CA TYR A 9 11.25 -20.84 16.19
C TYR A 9 11.17 -21.65 14.89
N LEU A 10 11.78 -22.84 14.88
CA LEU A 10 11.65 -23.82 13.81
C LEU A 10 10.40 -24.66 14.10
N LEU A 11 9.27 -24.34 13.48
CA LEU A 11 8.09 -25.20 13.55
C LEU A 11 8.20 -26.27 12.47
N VAL A 12 8.66 -27.47 12.84
CA VAL A 12 8.72 -28.64 11.95
C VAL A 12 7.39 -29.39 12.04
N LEU A 13 6.52 -29.21 11.04
CA LEU A 13 5.38 -30.10 10.82
C LEU A 13 5.74 -31.10 9.73
N LEU A 14 5.99 -32.36 10.14
CA LEU A 14 6.24 -33.47 9.23
C LEU A 14 4.92 -34.00 8.67
N PHE A 15 4.57 -33.60 7.44
CA PHE A 15 3.70 -34.35 6.56
C PHE A 15 4.35 -34.50 5.18
N PHE A 16 4.38 -35.71 4.66
CA PHE A 16 4.93 -36.11 3.36
C PHE A 16 4.17 -35.45 2.20
N SER A 17 4.55 -34.26 1.86
CA SER A 17 4.37 -33.56 0.57
C SER A 17 5.42 -32.46 0.59
N CYS A 18 6.00 -32.10 -0.53
CA CYS A 18 7.08 -31.10 -0.62
C CYS A 18 6.67 -29.80 0.11
N THR A 19 6.82 -29.76 1.44
CA THR A 19 6.40 -28.66 2.29
C THR A 19 7.46 -27.59 2.20
N LYS A 20 7.14 -26.50 1.51
CA LYS A 20 7.92 -25.28 1.53
C LYS A 20 7.94 -24.77 2.98
N ILE A 21 9.12 -24.64 3.55
CA ILE A 21 9.26 -24.08 4.92
C ILE A 21 8.95 -22.59 4.81
N VAL A 22 7.88 -22.15 5.46
CA VAL A 22 7.59 -20.73 5.62
C VAL A 22 8.32 -20.22 6.85
N VAL A 23 9.09 -19.17 6.68
CA VAL A 23 9.84 -18.55 7.77
C VAL A 23 9.11 -17.28 8.20
N VAL A 24 8.71 -17.22 9.48
CA VAL A 24 8.33 -15.97 10.13
C VAL A 24 9.53 -15.50 10.92
N GLU A 25 10.10 -14.36 10.56
CA GLU A 25 11.30 -13.79 11.18
C GLU A 25 10.94 -12.48 11.87
N ASP A 26 11.27 -12.36 13.17
CA ASP A 26 11.19 -11.08 13.87
C ASP A 26 12.35 -10.18 13.44
N ILE A 27 12.04 -8.98 12.99
CA ILE A 27 13.03 -8.00 12.60
C ILE A 27 12.81 -6.65 13.27
N SER A 28 13.90 -5.90 13.45
CA SER A 28 13.76 -4.54 13.97
C SER A 28 13.14 -3.58 12.96
N ALA A 29 12.42 -2.58 13.48
CA ALA A 29 11.90 -1.46 12.71
C ALA A 29 12.98 -0.79 11.84
N THR A 30 14.18 -0.60 12.37
CA THR A 30 15.32 -0.02 11.64
C THR A 30 15.71 -0.87 10.42
N LYS A 31 15.64 -2.22 10.51
CA LYS A 31 15.95 -3.11 9.37
C LYS A 31 14.87 -2.96 8.30
N MET A 32 13.59 -2.92 8.69
CA MET A 32 12.47 -2.73 7.78
C MET A 32 12.53 -1.36 7.10
N ILE A 33 12.75 -0.26 7.85
CA ILE A 33 12.85 1.11 7.28
C ILE A 33 13.96 1.18 6.23
N LYS A 34 15.10 0.52 6.44
CA LYS A 34 16.17 0.46 5.43
C LYS A 34 15.79 -0.31 4.18
N ALA A 35 14.93 -1.32 4.31
CA ALA A 35 14.41 -2.08 3.17
C ALA A 35 13.29 -1.32 2.45
N ASN A 36 12.50 -0.51 3.19
CA ASN A 36 11.35 0.23 2.66
C ASN A 36 11.79 1.54 2.00
N THR A 37 12.48 1.45 0.89
CA THR A 37 12.85 2.61 0.07
C THR A 37 11.97 2.71 -1.16
N SER A 38 11.88 3.90 -1.74
CA SER A 38 11.11 4.12 -2.98
C SER A 38 11.61 3.26 -4.17
N LYS A 39 12.84 2.77 -4.13
CA LYS A 39 13.37 1.84 -5.15
C LYS A 39 12.90 0.40 -4.94
N GLU A 40 12.71 0.02 -3.68
CA GLU A 40 12.41 -1.36 -3.29
C GLU A 40 10.92 -1.58 -2.96
N LYS A 41 10.10 -0.51 -2.98
CA LYS A 41 8.67 -0.60 -2.62
C LYS A 41 7.87 -1.67 -3.37
N ASP A 42 8.26 -1.99 -4.62
CA ASP A 42 7.59 -3.00 -5.43
C ASP A 42 8.17 -4.41 -5.24
N SER A 43 9.26 -4.56 -4.46
CA SER A 43 9.89 -5.85 -4.15
C SER A 43 9.27 -6.57 -2.97
N HIS A 44 8.47 -5.88 -2.15
CA HIS A 44 7.85 -6.40 -0.94
C HIS A 44 6.47 -5.76 -0.70
N LEU A 45 5.76 -6.22 0.30
CA LEU A 45 4.53 -5.64 0.79
C LEU A 45 4.71 -5.23 2.25
N ILE A 46 4.20 -4.06 2.66
CA ILE A 46 4.04 -3.66 4.05
C ILE A 46 2.56 -3.71 4.40
N LEU A 47 2.22 -4.46 5.45
CA LEU A 47 0.85 -4.65 5.89
C LEU A 47 0.66 -4.10 7.31
N ASP A 48 -0.18 -3.07 7.43
CA ASP A 48 -0.63 -2.54 8.71
C ASP A 48 -1.86 -3.33 9.17
N LEU A 49 -1.69 -4.05 10.27
CA LEU A 49 -2.72 -4.91 10.87
C LEU A 49 -3.55 -4.21 11.96
N ARG A 50 -3.28 -2.91 12.21
CA ARG A 50 -4.06 -2.11 13.16
C ARG A 50 -5.44 -1.78 12.61
N SER A 51 -6.33 -1.32 13.51
CA SER A 51 -7.64 -0.86 13.07
C SER A 51 -7.53 0.28 12.05
N ARG A 52 -8.57 0.43 11.23
CA ARG A 52 -8.65 1.51 10.21
C ARG A 52 -8.47 2.90 10.84
N GLU A 53 -9.01 3.12 12.04
CA GLU A 53 -8.90 4.41 12.73
C GLU A 53 -7.44 4.72 13.13
N LEU A 54 -6.67 3.70 13.55
CA LEU A 54 -5.25 3.88 13.88
C LEU A 54 -4.43 4.12 12.63
N TYR A 55 -4.70 3.38 11.56
CA TYR A 55 -4.07 3.58 10.27
C TYR A 55 -4.30 5.00 9.73
N GLN A 56 -5.53 5.52 9.79
CA GLN A 56 -5.86 6.87 9.34
C GLN A 56 -5.23 7.99 10.19
N LYS A 57 -4.91 7.72 11.45
CA LYS A 57 -4.16 8.66 12.31
C LYS A 57 -2.70 8.78 11.88
N GLY A 58 -2.17 7.77 11.22
CA GLY A 58 -0.84 7.72 10.63
C GLY A 58 -0.32 6.30 10.49
N HIS A 59 0.36 6.03 9.39
CA HIS A 59 0.89 4.72 9.05
C HIS A 59 2.23 4.84 8.31
N LEU A 60 2.93 3.73 8.13
CA LEU A 60 4.19 3.68 7.39
C LEU A 60 3.98 3.98 5.90
N ASP A 61 4.96 4.63 5.28
CA ASP A 61 4.98 4.81 3.83
C ASP A 61 4.80 3.46 3.12
N PHE A 62 4.00 3.44 2.07
CA PHE A 62 3.68 2.26 1.25
C PHE A 62 2.91 1.16 1.97
N ALA A 63 2.56 1.30 3.24
CA ALA A 63 1.75 0.31 3.94
C ALA A 63 0.30 0.36 3.47
N ILE A 64 -0.27 -0.81 3.17
CA ILE A 64 -1.72 -0.99 3.03
C ILE A 64 -2.31 -1.47 4.34
N ASN A 65 -3.60 -1.20 4.56
CA ASN A 65 -4.26 -1.61 5.80
C ASN A 65 -5.27 -2.74 5.59
N ILE A 66 -5.00 -3.84 6.25
CA ILE A 66 -5.98 -4.91 6.46
C ILE A 66 -5.97 -5.22 7.96
N PRO A 67 -6.97 -4.76 8.71
CA PRO A 67 -7.07 -5.07 10.14
C PRO A 67 -6.94 -6.56 10.40
N LYS A 68 -6.26 -6.93 11.48
CA LYS A 68 -6.00 -8.34 11.84
C LYS A 68 -7.28 -9.18 11.82
N GLU A 69 -8.38 -8.63 12.32
CA GLU A 69 -9.69 -9.27 12.39
C GLU A 69 -10.32 -9.52 11.01
N GLU A 70 -9.95 -8.72 10.00
CA GLU A 70 -10.45 -8.83 8.63
C GLU A 70 -9.53 -9.65 7.71
N LEU A 71 -8.30 -9.94 8.15
CA LEU A 71 -7.24 -10.50 7.29
C LEU A 71 -7.65 -11.80 6.60
N SER A 72 -8.29 -12.73 7.32
CA SER A 72 -8.73 -14.00 6.73
C SER A 72 -9.80 -13.84 5.65
N GLN A 73 -10.62 -12.80 5.73
CA GLN A 73 -11.69 -12.52 4.77
C GLN A 73 -11.20 -11.71 3.56
N ARG A 74 -10.11 -10.94 3.75
CA ARG A 74 -9.56 -10.04 2.74
C ARG A 74 -8.22 -10.51 2.17
N ILE A 75 -7.83 -11.74 2.46
CA ILE A 75 -6.55 -12.31 2.02
C ILE A 75 -6.38 -12.29 0.48
N ASP A 76 -7.50 -12.41 -0.25
CA ASP A 76 -7.50 -12.38 -1.73
C ASP A 76 -7.05 -11.04 -2.30
N GLU A 77 -7.11 -9.95 -1.52
CA GLU A 77 -6.62 -8.63 -1.93
C GLU A 77 -5.10 -8.58 -2.09
N ILE A 78 -4.37 -9.53 -1.49
CA ILE A 78 -2.91 -9.58 -1.48
C ILE A 78 -2.33 -10.93 -1.93
N ILE A 79 -3.17 -11.89 -2.30
CA ILE A 79 -2.72 -13.27 -2.59
C ILE A 79 -1.79 -13.35 -3.80
N ASP A 80 -1.90 -12.44 -4.75
CA ASP A 80 -1.02 -12.34 -5.92
C ASP A 80 0.42 -11.94 -5.55
N LEU A 81 0.63 -11.43 -4.33
CA LEU A 81 1.93 -11.02 -3.80
C LEU A 81 2.58 -12.06 -2.88
N LYS A 82 2.01 -13.24 -2.73
CA LYS A 82 2.45 -14.27 -1.77
C LYS A 82 3.90 -14.74 -1.93
N SER A 83 4.49 -14.60 -3.11
CA SER A 83 5.91 -14.89 -3.37
C SER A 83 6.85 -13.74 -3.00
N ARG A 84 6.33 -12.55 -2.72
CA ARG A 84 7.12 -11.41 -2.27
C ARG A 84 7.27 -11.43 -0.75
N PRO A 85 8.39 -10.94 -0.20
CA PRO A 85 8.49 -10.68 1.23
C PRO A 85 7.36 -9.78 1.71
N ILE A 86 6.74 -10.13 2.83
CA ILE A 86 5.73 -9.30 3.48
C ILE A 86 6.23 -8.89 4.87
N TYR A 87 6.19 -7.60 5.15
CA TYR A 87 6.46 -7.00 6.45
C TYR A 87 5.12 -6.70 7.12
N ILE A 88 4.89 -7.29 8.28
CA ILE A 88 3.66 -7.09 9.04
C ILE A 88 3.97 -6.32 10.32
N TYR A 89 3.12 -5.38 10.66
CA TYR A 89 3.19 -4.67 11.93
C TYR A 89 1.80 -4.36 12.49
N ALA A 90 1.74 -4.19 13.81
CA ALA A 90 0.54 -3.78 14.52
C ALA A 90 0.88 -2.70 15.56
N ARG A 91 0.20 -2.65 16.71
CA ARG A 91 0.61 -1.79 17.83
C ARG A 91 1.92 -2.28 18.44
N ASN A 92 2.04 -3.60 18.56
CA ASN A 92 3.24 -4.29 19.02
C ASN A 92 3.47 -5.56 18.19
N ALA A 93 4.66 -6.16 18.32
CA ALA A 93 5.07 -7.33 17.56
C ALA A 93 4.27 -8.60 17.91
N ASP A 94 3.77 -8.73 19.13
CA ASP A 94 2.95 -9.88 19.52
C ASP A 94 1.61 -9.90 18.77
N GLU A 95 0.96 -8.74 18.61
CA GLU A 95 -0.30 -8.61 17.86
C GLU A 95 -0.14 -8.94 16.37
N SER A 96 0.95 -8.52 15.74
CA SER A 96 1.20 -8.83 14.33
C SER A 96 1.64 -10.30 14.15
N PHE A 97 2.37 -10.86 15.10
CA PHE A 97 2.76 -12.27 15.07
C PHE A 97 1.54 -13.22 15.09
N GLU A 98 0.48 -12.89 15.84
CA GLU A 98 -0.76 -13.67 15.83
C GLU A 98 -1.39 -13.76 14.43
N ALA A 99 -1.27 -12.72 13.62
CA ALA A 99 -1.79 -12.69 12.25
C ALA A 99 -0.90 -13.46 11.25
N ALA A 100 0.38 -13.68 11.57
CA ALA A 100 1.32 -14.38 10.69
C ALA A 100 0.83 -15.78 10.29
N GLN A 101 0.14 -16.50 11.21
CA GLN A 101 -0.39 -17.83 10.91
C GLN A 101 -1.44 -17.80 9.77
N THR A 102 -2.24 -16.76 9.67
CA THR A 102 -3.19 -16.59 8.57
C THR A 102 -2.47 -16.46 7.24
N LEU A 103 -1.38 -15.68 7.20
CA LEU A 103 -0.55 -15.52 6.00
C LEU A 103 0.17 -16.82 5.62
N VAL A 104 0.70 -17.54 6.61
CA VAL A 104 1.32 -18.87 6.40
C VAL A 104 0.32 -19.83 5.75
N ASN A 105 -0.90 -19.91 6.29
CA ASN A 105 -1.96 -20.79 5.78
C ASN A 105 -2.41 -20.37 4.37
N ALA A 106 -2.33 -19.10 4.01
CA ALA A 106 -2.60 -18.60 2.68
C ALA A 106 -1.45 -18.83 1.68
N GLY A 107 -0.30 -19.32 2.15
CA GLY A 107 0.84 -19.68 1.32
C GLY A 107 1.83 -18.54 1.05
N PHE A 108 1.87 -17.51 1.90
CA PHE A 108 2.93 -16.52 1.87
C PHE A 108 4.27 -17.16 2.26
N GLU A 109 5.33 -16.85 1.49
CA GLU A 109 6.59 -17.59 1.56
C GLU A 109 7.60 -16.98 2.53
N THR A 110 7.57 -15.66 2.69
CA THR A 110 8.52 -14.93 3.53
C THR A 110 7.78 -13.85 4.30
N ILE A 111 7.73 -13.98 5.61
CA ILE A 111 6.98 -13.08 6.50
C ILE A 111 7.96 -12.50 7.51
N PHE A 112 8.04 -11.17 7.56
CA PHE A 112 8.79 -10.43 8.56
C PHE A 112 7.84 -9.79 9.55
N ASN A 113 7.94 -10.18 10.81
CA ASN A 113 7.24 -9.56 11.92
C ASN A 113 8.05 -8.38 12.44
N VAL A 114 7.48 -7.20 12.47
CA VAL A 114 8.20 -5.96 12.75
C VAL A 114 7.73 -5.35 14.05
N GLU A 115 8.64 -4.72 14.81
CA GLU A 115 8.30 -3.91 15.98
C GLU A 115 7.13 -2.98 15.67
N GLY A 116 6.13 -2.93 16.57
CA GLY A 116 4.92 -2.16 16.37
C GLY A 116 5.06 -0.67 16.68
N THR A 117 3.96 0.06 16.48
CA THR A 117 3.95 1.52 16.67
C THR A 117 4.03 1.98 18.14
N GLU A 118 3.83 1.08 19.10
CA GLU A 118 4.03 1.33 20.53
C GLU A 118 5.45 0.99 20.99
N GLU A 119 6.21 0.25 20.16
CA GLU A 119 7.56 -0.21 20.47
C GLU A 119 8.64 0.62 19.79
N TYR A 120 8.31 1.21 18.64
CA TYR A 120 9.21 2.04 17.86
C TYR A 120 8.52 3.33 17.38
N HIS A 121 9.25 4.44 17.40
CA HIS A 121 8.76 5.73 16.93
C HIS A 121 8.99 5.88 15.43
N TYR A 122 7.95 5.61 14.63
CA TYR A 122 7.97 5.74 13.19
C TYR A 122 7.62 7.16 12.74
N GLU A 123 8.19 7.58 11.61
CA GLU A 123 7.64 8.68 10.82
C GLU A 123 6.42 8.16 10.07
N LEU A 124 5.27 8.81 10.27
CA LEU A 124 3.99 8.33 9.76
C LEU A 124 3.39 9.31 8.76
N VAL A 125 2.78 8.77 7.71
CA VAL A 125 1.96 9.51 6.74
C VAL A 125 0.47 9.35 7.04
N LYS A 126 -0.38 10.23 6.48
CA LYS A 126 -1.82 10.26 6.77
C LYS A 126 -2.73 10.05 5.56
N PHE A 127 -2.22 10.19 4.33
CA PHE A 127 -2.98 9.81 3.14
C PHE A 127 -3.10 8.28 3.11
N ASN A 128 -4.19 7.75 2.58
CA ASN A 128 -4.32 6.30 2.46
C ASN A 128 -3.43 5.76 1.35
N THR A 129 -2.88 4.56 1.54
CA THR A 129 -2.27 3.78 0.47
C THR A 129 -3.20 2.62 0.14
N ILE A 130 -3.56 2.50 -1.12
CA ILE A 130 -4.46 1.46 -1.62
C ILE A 130 -3.80 0.75 -2.79
N ARG A 131 -4.21 -0.49 -3.05
CA ARG A 131 -3.83 -1.20 -4.26
C ARG A 131 -4.76 -0.84 -5.41
N VAL A 132 -4.30 -1.02 -6.63
CA VAL A 132 -5.14 -0.86 -7.82
C VAL A 132 -6.37 -1.79 -7.77
N PHE A 133 -6.24 -2.96 -7.16
CA PHE A 133 -7.34 -3.89 -6.90
C PHE A 133 -8.50 -3.23 -6.13
N ASP A 134 -8.19 -2.45 -5.09
CA ASP A 134 -9.19 -1.82 -4.21
C ASP A 134 -10.02 -0.75 -4.93
N ILE A 135 -9.42 -0.04 -5.89
CA ILE A 135 -10.11 1.03 -6.61
C ILE A 135 -10.97 0.53 -7.76
N ARG A 136 -10.74 -0.70 -8.23
CA ARG A 136 -11.41 -1.28 -9.39
C ARG A 136 -12.93 -1.12 -9.35
N HIS A 137 -13.54 -1.45 -8.21
CA HIS A 137 -15.00 -1.32 -8.04
C HIS A 137 -15.43 0.13 -7.80
N GLY A 138 -14.63 0.91 -7.10
CA GLY A 138 -14.93 2.30 -6.77
C GLY A 138 -14.82 3.24 -7.97
N VAL A 139 -13.83 3.04 -8.83
CA VAL A 139 -13.66 3.84 -10.06
C VAL A 139 -14.84 3.62 -11.01
N ASN A 140 -15.19 2.37 -11.26
CA ASN A 140 -16.31 2.03 -12.15
C ASN A 140 -17.67 2.49 -11.62
N SER A 141 -17.80 2.68 -10.30
CA SER A 141 -19.02 3.24 -9.68
C SER A 141 -19.06 4.78 -9.68
N GLY A 142 -17.97 5.46 -10.11
CA GLY A 142 -17.86 6.92 -10.07
C GLY A 142 -17.67 7.51 -8.67
N ASN A 143 -17.35 6.67 -7.67
CA ASN A 143 -17.24 7.08 -6.27
C ASN A 143 -15.99 7.92 -5.97
N TYR A 144 -14.92 7.79 -6.79
CA TYR A 144 -13.68 8.52 -6.60
C TYR A 144 -13.53 9.66 -7.61
N PHE A 145 -12.86 10.73 -7.19
CA PHE A 145 -12.29 11.73 -8.08
C PHE A 145 -10.86 11.33 -8.39
N LEU A 146 -10.57 10.99 -9.64
CA LEU A 146 -9.26 10.48 -10.05
C LEU A 146 -8.36 11.61 -10.52
N ILE A 147 -7.10 11.62 -10.04
CA ILE A 147 -6.06 12.54 -10.52
C ILE A 147 -4.90 11.74 -11.06
N ASP A 148 -4.55 12.01 -12.32
CA ASP A 148 -3.32 11.53 -12.94
C ASP A 148 -2.21 12.56 -12.80
N TYR A 149 -1.20 12.24 -11.98
CA TYR A 149 -0.02 13.09 -11.76
C TYR A 149 1.09 12.91 -12.78
N ARG A 150 0.87 12.11 -13.81
CA ARG A 150 1.84 11.93 -14.90
C ARG A 150 1.90 13.19 -15.79
N THR A 151 2.92 13.23 -16.63
CA THR A 151 3.02 14.30 -17.64
C THR A 151 1.81 14.32 -18.57
N LYS A 152 1.50 15.47 -19.14
CA LYS A 152 0.42 15.60 -20.13
C LYS A 152 0.61 14.62 -21.30
N SER A 153 1.84 14.39 -21.74
CA SER A 153 2.13 13.43 -22.82
C SER A 153 1.77 12.00 -22.43
N SER A 154 2.11 11.55 -21.21
CA SER A 154 1.74 10.21 -20.73
C SER A 154 0.22 10.06 -20.57
N TYR A 155 -0.45 11.10 -20.05
CA TYR A 155 -1.90 11.13 -19.93
C TYR A 155 -2.60 11.01 -21.30
N GLN A 156 -2.13 11.74 -22.31
CA GLN A 156 -2.70 11.71 -23.66
C GLN A 156 -2.50 10.36 -24.36
N GLN A 157 -1.45 9.63 -24.05
CA GLN A 157 -1.24 8.30 -24.59
C GLN A 157 -2.26 7.30 -24.05
N GLU A 158 -2.45 7.30 -22.75
CA GLU A 158 -3.31 6.37 -22.08
C GLU A 158 -3.60 6.84 -20.64
N HIS A 159 -4.84 6.80 -20.16
CA HIS A 159 -5.21 7.16 -18.80
C HIS A 159 -6.49 6.47 -18.36
N PHE A 160 -6.79 6.51 -17.06
CA PHE A 160 -8.07 6.00 -16.56
C PHE A 160 -9.24 6.84 -17.01
N LYS A 161 -10.31 6.20 -17.40
CA LYS A 161 -11.57 6.87 -17.72
C LYS A 161 -12.02 7.81 -16.60
N GLY A 162 -12.25 9.07 -16.96
CA GLY A 162 -12.67 10.10 -16.03
C GLY A 162 -11.57 10.64 -15.12
N ALA A 163 -10.32 10.25 -15.30
CA ALA A 163 -9.20 10.88 -14.61
C ALA A 163 -8.98 12.31 -15.11
N VAL A 164 -8.59 13.18 -14.19
CA VAL A 164 -8.18 14.56 -14.49
C VAL A 164 -6.65 14.63 -14.41
N ASN A 165 -6.02 15.13 -15.48
CA ASN A 165 -4.57 15.28 -15.48
C ASN A 165 -4.16 16.57 -14.75
N ILE A 166 -3.44 16.43 -13.68
CA ILE A 166 -2.80 17.51 -12.93
C ILE A 166 -1.36 17.05 -12.66
N PRO A 167 -0.39 17.37 -13.53
CA PRO A 167 0.99 16.97 -13.31
C PRO A 167 1.51 17.41 -11.95
N VAL A 168 2.41 16.62 -11.36
CA VAL A 168 2.99 16.92 -10.05
C VAL A 168 3.59 18.34 -10.03
N GLY A 169 3.28 19.10 -8.97
CA GLY A 169 3.68 20.50 -8.83
C GLY A 169 2.80 21.52 -9.58
N GLU A 170 1.71 21.06 -10.23
CA GLU A 170 0.78 21.92 -10.95
C GLU A 170 -0.61 21.98 -10.30
N ILE A 171 -0.74 21.65 -9.02
CA ILE A 171 -2.04 21.70 -8.33
C ILE A 171 -2.56 23.14 -8.22
N GLU A 172 -1.72 24.09 -7.81
CA GLU A 172 -2.13 25.48 -7.61
C GLU A 172 -2.79 26.12 -8.85
N PRO A 173 -2.20 26.09 -10.06
CA PRO A 173 -2.85 26.61 -11.24
C PRO A 173 -4.11 25.86 -11.67
N ASN A 174 -4.30 24.64 -11.19
CA ASN A 174 -5.40 23.74 -11.54
C ASN A 174 -6.45 23.56 -10.43
N LEU A 175 -6.48 24.42 -9.40
CA LEU A 175 -7.44 24.37 -8.30
C LEU A 175 -8.90 24.32 -8.75
N HIS A 176 -9.23 24.94 -9.90
CA HIS A 176 -10.57 24.98 -10.46
C HIS A 176 -11.07 23.60 -10.92
N LEU A 177 -10.17 22.63 -11.14
CA LEU A 177 -10.49 21.25 -11.52
C LEU A 177 -10.82 20.38 -10.29
N LEU A 178 -10.37 20.79 -9.11
CA LEU A 178 -10.51 19.99 -7.90
C LEU A 178 -11.94 20.05 -7.33
N PRO A 179 -12.39 18.98 -6.65
CA PRO A 179 -13.67 18.97 -5.96
C PRO A 179 -13.77 20.10 -4.93
N ARG A 180 -14.92 20.79 -4.87
CA ARG A 180 -15.19 21.78 -3.81
C ARG A 180 -15.37 21.12 -2.43
N ASP A 181 -15.96 19.94 -2.43
CA ASP A 181 -16.11 19.13 -1.21
C ASP A 181 -14.76 18.52 -0.84
N LYS A 182 -14.21 18.98 0.28
CA LYS A 182 -12.92 18.52 0.80
C LYS A 182 -12.93 17.10 1.36
N ASN A 183 -14.12 16.54 1.59
CA ASN A 183 -14.29 15.14 2.04
C ASN A 183 -14.52 14.17 0.88
N ARG A 184 -14.70 14.68 -0.35
CA ARG A 184 -14.87 13.80 -1.52
C ARG A 184 -13.67 12.88 -1.65
N PRO A 185 -13.86 11.55 -1.80
CA PRO A 185 -12.76 10.63 -2.02
C PRO A 185 -11.96 10.99 -3.26
N ILE A 186 -10.67 11.22 -3.10
CA ILE A 186 -9.71 11.48 -4.19
C ILE A 186 -8.74 10.30 -4.25
N VAL A 187 -8.54 9.77 -5.45
CA VAL A 187 -7.50 8.78 -5.72
C VAL A 187 -6.47 9.39 -6.66
N VAL A 188 -5.22 9.30 -6.29
CA VAL A 188 -4.11 9.83 -7.09
C VAL A 188 -3.18 8.72 -7.53
N TYR A 189 -2.68 8.79 -8.76
CA TYR A 189 -1.71 7.85 -9.29
C TYR A 189 -0.65 8.55 -10.16
N CYS A 190 0.49 7.89 -10.34
CA CYS A 190 1.56 8.32 -11.22
C CYS A 190 2.24 7.10 -11.87
N ASN A 191 3.36 7.29 -12.57
CA ASN A 191 4.07 6.19 -13.23
C ASN A 191 4.55 5.09 -12.29
N THR A 192 4.96 5.44 -11.06
CA THR A 192 5.63 4.54 -10.12
C THR A 192 4.98 4.45 -8.74
N GLY A 193 3.91 5.21 -8.47
CA GLY A 193 3.30 5.32 -7.14
C GLY A 193 4.05 6.26 -6.18
N ILE A 194 5.21 6.82 -6.56
CA ILE A 194 6.05 7.65 -5.69
C ILE A 194 5.68 9.13 -5.76
N THR A 195 5.64 9.72 -6.95
CA THR A 195 5.36 11.16 -7.09
C THR A 195 3.93 11.52 -6.69
N SER A 196 3.00 10.59 -6.79
CA SER A 196 1.62 10.76 -6.31
C SER A 196 1.53 10.93 -4.78
N MET A 197 2.49 10.43 -4.00
CA MET A 197 2.53 10.67 -2.55
C MET A 197 2.77 12.15 -2.21
N TRP A 198 3.62 12.83 -2.97
CA TRP A 198 3.85 14.27 -2.77
C TRP A 198 2.61 15.09 -3.08
N GLY A 199 1.94 14.77 -4.18
CA GLY A 199 0.67 15.42 -4.52
C GLY A 199 -0.45 15.11 -3.52
N ALA A 200 -0.50 13.88 -2.98
CA ALA A 200 -1.45 13.54 -1.91
C ALA A 200 -1.20 14.39 -0.66
N LYS A 201 0.07 14.55 -0.26
CA LYS A 201 0.42 15.42 0.85
C LYS A 201 -0.01 16.88 0.59
N GLU A 202 0.27 17.42 -0.59
CA GLU A 202 -0.14 18.76 -0.99
C GLU A 202 -1.67 18.93 -0.93
N LEU A 203 -2.45 17.96 -1.42
CA LEU A 203 -3.91 17.97 -1.30
C LEU A 203 -4.36 17.98 0.16
N MET A 204 -3.72 17.19 1.03
CA MET A 204 -4.05 17.17 2.46
C MET A 204 -3.69 18.48 3.14
N ASP A 205 -2.57 19.09 2.81
CA ASP A 205 -2.17 20.41 3.31
C ASP A 205 -3.17 21.50 2.87
N MET A 206 -3.86 21.30 1.72
CA MET A 206 -4.98 22.13 1.25
C MET A 206 -6.33 21.80 1.90
N GLY A 207 -6.37 20.85 2.85
CA GLY A 207 -7.55 20.48 3.65
C GLY A 207 -8.42 19.36 3.05
N TYR A 208 -7.99 18.66 2.01
CA TYR A 208 -8.66 17.44 1.58
C TYR A 208 -8.41 16.34 2.62
N THR A 209 -9.48 15.66 3.06
CA THR A 209 -9.40 14.70 4.19
C THR A 209 -9.44 13.24 3.78
N ASN A 210 -9.77 12.97 2.52
CA ASN A 210 -9.95 11.62 2.01
C ASN A 210 -9.16 11.42 0.72
N VAL A 211 -7.83 11.36 0.86
CA VAL A 211 -6.89 11.19 -0.26
C VAL A 211 -6.25 9.82 -0.19
N SER A 212 -6.27 9.10 -1.29
CA SER A 212 -5.65 7.78 -1.43
C SER A 212 -4.64 7.77 -2.56
N VAL A 213 -3.48 7.16 -2.33
CA VAL A 213 -2.42 6.94 -3.31
C VAL A 213 -2.47 5.50 -3.78
N VAL A 214 -2.41 5.27 -5.08
CA VAL A 214 -2.28 3.92 -5.62
C VAL A 214 -0.83 3.46 -5.48
N LEU A 215 -0.64 2.33 -4.79
CA LEU A 215 0.68 1.76 -4.51
C LEU A 215 1.41 1.38 -5.80
N GLU A 216 0.71 0.69 -6.69
CA GLU A 216 1.23 0.34 -8.00
C GLU A 216 1.27 1.57 -8.90
N GLY A 217 2.38 1.77 -9.58
CA GLY A 217 2.46 2.81 -10.61
C GLY A 217 1.85 2.37 -11.93
N ALA A 218 1.44 3.33 -12.76
CA ALA A 218 0.86 3.07 -14.08
C ALA A 218 1.78 2.28 -15.04
N ASN A 219 3.08 2.22 -14.74
CA ASN A 219 4.05 1.42 -15.49
C ASN A 219 4.09 -0.06 -15.06
N SER A 220 3.36 -0.46 -14.00
CA SER A 220 3.39 -1.85 -13.53
C SER A 220 2.40 -2.73 -14.30
N ASP A 221 2.79 -3.98 -14.57
CA ASP A 221 1.91 -4.96 -15.23
C ASP A 221 0.63 -5.22 -14.43
N ILE A 222 0.71 -5.10 -13.09
CA ILE A 222 -0.45 -5.26 -12.20
C ILE A 222 -1.46 -4.15 -12.47
N PHE A 223 -1.00 -2.90 -12.53
CA PHE A 223 -1.85 -1.74 -12.78
C PHE A 223 -2.54 -1.83 -14.16
N VAL A 224 -1.79 -2.17 -15.21
CA VAL A 224 -2.32 -2.32 -16.57
C VAL A 224 -3.34 -3.45 -16.66
N ARG A 225 -3.06 -4.58 -15.98
CA ARG A 225 -3.95 -5.75 -15.98
C ARG A 225 -5.26 -5.51 -15.24
N GLU A 226 -5.20 -4.78 -14.11
CA GLU A 226 -6.36 -4.62 -13.22
C GLU A 226 -7.29 -3.48 -13.65
N MET A 227 -6.84 -2.58 -14.51
CA MET A 227 -7.60 -1.41 -14.92
C MET A 227 -7.73 -1.32 -16.44
N ASP A 228 -8.98 -1.04 -16.89
CA ASP A 228 -9.24 -0.66 -18.27
C ASP A 228 -8.77 0.79 -18.47
N LEU A 229 -7.66 0.95 -19.14
CA LEU A 229 -7.17 2.25 -19.56
C LEU A 229 -7.87 2.65 -20.85
N GLU A 230 -8.35 3.88 -20.94
CA GLU A 230 -8.86 4.43 -22.19
C GLU A 230 -7.72 5.06 -22.96
N ASN A 231 -7.47 4.53 -24.17
CA ASN A 231 -6.61 5.21 -25.13
C ASN A 231 -7.36 6.46 -25.61
N VAL A 232 -6.81 7.63 -25.33
CA VAL A 232 -7.30 8.89 -25.91
C VAL A 232 -6.76 8.93 -27.33
N LYS A 233 -7.61 8.57 -28.31
CA LYS A 233 -7.37 8.92 -29.71
C LYS A 233 -7.75 10.38 -29.82
N GLU A 234 -6.76 11.24 -30.08
CA GLU A 234 -7.05 12.60 -30.54
C GLU A 234 -7.77 12.49 -31.90
N ASP A 235 -8.98 13.02 -31.97
CA ASP A 235 -9.66 13.31 -33.23
C ASP A 235 -9.00 14.50 -33.94
#